data_c31ad6fa2259af397ba13ff66a27ac8f
#
_entry.id   c31ad6fa2259af397ba13ff66a27ac8f
#
_cell.length_a   1.000
_cell.length_b   1.000
_cell.length_c   1.000
_cell.angle_alpha   90.00
_cell.angle_beta   90.00
_cell.angle_gamma   90.00
#
_symmetry.space_group_name_H-M   'P 1'
#
loop_
_entity.id
_entity.type
_entity.pdbx_description
1 polymer ?
#
loop_
_entity_poly.entity_id
_entity_poly.type
_entity_poly.pdbx_seq_one_letter_code
_entity_poly.pdbx_strand_id
1 'polypeptide(L)'
;MFVNFQIETERLHIRPYRICDASALYELQKQPEVNFYIPEPVYSLKEIEDIIYWSIDMNKKNSVNHIAKFNLSIIEKASQKLIGYCGLGPSDFELTSTELYYALSHDTWGKGYATEATSALLQYAFSIIGMETIIASVFPENKKSIHVLEKLGFQFKETVQNLEKSLHEYEGMLYFQISKELFLQKAVLK
;
A
#
# COMPACT_ATOMS: atom_id res chain seq x y z
N MET A 1 -3.50 9.96 16.48
CA MET A 1 -4.05 8.81 15.74
C MET A 1 -3.00 8.29 14.76
N PHE A 2 -2.62 9.00 13.71
CA PHE A 2 -1.72 8.51 12.66
C PHE A 2 -0.24 8.45 13.03
N VAL A 3 0.27 9.36 13.88
CA VAL A 3 1.70 9.44 14.25
C VAL A 3 2.13 8.28 15.16
N ASN A 4 1.28 7.87 16.10
CA ASN A 4 1.53 6.74 17.01
C ASN A 4 0.76 5.49 16.61
N PHE A 5 0.47 5.36 15.31
CA PHE A 5 -0.25 4.25 14.76
C PHE A 5 0.55 2.95 14.86
N GLN A 6 -0.12 1.87 15.22
CA GLN A 6 0.42 0.52 15.19
C GLN A 6 -0.71 -0.47 14.95
N ILE A 7 -0.48 -1.43 14.08
CA ILE A 7 -1.31 -2.63 13.92
C ILE A 7 -0.44 -3.85 14.24
N GLU A 8 -0.97 -4.71 15.06
CA GLU A 8 -0.45 -6.04 15.31
C GLU A 8 -1.35 -7.06 14.63
N THR A 9 -0.77 -7.92 13.79
CA THR A 9 -1.44 -9.10 13.25
C THR A 9 -0.83 -10.36 13.87
N GLU A 10 -1.16 -11.54 13.38
CA GLU A 10 -0.55 -12.78 13.84
C GLU A 10 0.98 -12.77 13.63
N ARG A 11 1.44 -12.36 12.45
CA ARG A 11 2.86 -12.46 12.04
C ARG A 11 3.55 -11.12 11.83
N LEU A 12 2.80 -10.00 11.81
CA LEU A 12 3.33 -8.71 11.41
C LEU A 12 3.12 -7.65 12.48
N HIS A 13 4.06 -6.71 12.50
CA HIS A 13 3.94 -5.42 13.17
C HIS A 13 3.99 -4.34 12.09
N ILE A 14 2.93 -3.51 11.99
CA ILE A 14 2.77 -2.49 10.96
C ILE A 14 2.73 -1.13 11.63
N ARG A 15 3.63 -0.23 11.24
CA ARG A 15 3.79 1.09 11.87
C ARG A 15 4.25 2.15 10.85
N PRO A 16 4.10 3.45 11.15
CA PRO A 16 4.69 4.51 10.34
C PRO A 16 6.20 4.33 10.15
N TYR A 17 6.70 4.86 9.04
CA TYR A 17 8.14 4.87 8.77
C TYR A 17 8.93 5.53 9.89
N ARG A 18 10.14 5.02 10.10
CA ARG A 18 11.17 5.60 10.96
C ARG A 18 12.44 5.80 10.14
N ILE A 19 13.27 6.76 10.53
CA ILE A 19 14.50 7.03 9.77
C ILE A 19 15.42 5.80 9.70
N CYS A 20 15.41 4.95 10.71
CA CYS A 20 16.17 3.69 10.72
C CYS A 20 15.68 2.65 9.71
N ASP A 21 14.52 2.87 9.06
CA ASP A 21 14.00 1.97 8.02
C ASP A 21 14.67 2.23 6.66
N ALA A 22 15.39 3.35 6.50
CA ALA A 22 15.92 3.81 5.21
C ALA A 22 16.76 2.75 4.49
N SER A 23 17.71 2.12 5.18
CA SER A 23 18.57 1.09 4.58
C SER A 23 17.76 -0.12 4.12
N ALA A 24 16.78 -0.56 4.92
CA ALA A 24 15.95 -1.72 4.56
C ALA A 24 15.00 -1.41 3.40
N LEU A 25 14.41 -0.22 3.35
CA LEU A 25 13.58 0.23 2.23
C LEU A 25 14.41 0.41 0.95
N TYR A 26 15.64 0.92 1.06
CA TYR A 26 16.57 1.03 -0.05
C TYR A 26 16.92 -0.34 -0.63
N GLU A 27 17.28 -1.33 0.19
CA GLU A 27 17.58 -2.68 -0.27
C GLU A 27 16.34 -3.40 -0.86
N LEU A 28 15.15 -3.10 -0.34
CA LEU A 28 13.90 -3.65 -0.88
C LEU A 28 13.63 -3.15 -2.31
N GLN A 29 13.70 -1.85 -2.54
CA GLN A 29 13.40 -1.29 -3.86
C GLN A 29 14.47 -1.61 -4.93
N LYS A 30 15.70 -1.97 -4.53
CA LYS A 30 16.74 -2.42 -5.47
C LYS A 30 16.50 -3.81 -6.03
N GLN A 31 15.58 -4.58 -5.45
CA GLN A 31 15.25 -5.91 -5.94
C GLN A 31 14.53 -5.78 -7.29
N PRO A 32 15.08 -6.33 -8.39
CA PRO A 32 14.49 -6.17 -9.72
C PRO A 32 13.04 -6.64 -9.79
N GLU A 33 12.71 -7.74 -9.10
CA GLU A 33 11.38 -8.31 -9.06
C GLU A 33 10.37 -7.39 -8.37
N VAL A 34 10.81 -6.67 -7.34
CA VAL A 34 9.97 -5.70 -6.61
C VAL A 34 9.75 -4.46 -7.45
N ASN A 35 10.84 -3.93 -8.03
CA ASN A 35 10.77 -2.68 -8.78
C ASN A 35 10.12 -2.82 -10.17
N PHE A 36 10.02 -4.04 -10.72
CA PHE A 36 9.52 -4.28 -12.08
C PHE A 36 8.11 -3.72 -12.33
N TYR A 37 7.26 -3.69 -11.29
CA TYR A 37 5.88 -3.21 -11.38
C TYR A 37 5.66 -1.86 -10.68
N ILE A 38 6.74 -1.17 -10.29
CA ILE A 38 6.68 0.14 -9.65
C ILE A 38 7.10 1.17 -10.71
N PRO A 39 6.23 2.13 -11.09
CA PRO A 39 6.55 3.09 -12.16
C PRO A 39 7.65 4.08 -11.77
N GLU A 40 7.90 4.27 -10.46
CA GLU A 40 8.93 5.17 -9.99
C GLU A 40 10.35 4.59 -10.19
N PRO A 41 11.36 5.47 -10.36
CA PRO A 41 12.75 5.04 -10.47
C PRO A 41 13.27 4.44 -9.15
N VAL A 42 14.36 3.67 -9.23
CA VAL A 42 15.10 3.25 -8.04
C VAL A 42 15.78 4.46 -7.42
N TYR A 43 15.35 4.84 -6.24
CA TYR A 43 15.88 5.99 -5.49
C TYR A 43 17.24 5.66 -4.86
N SER A 44 18.10 6.66 -4.68
CA SER A 44 19.28 6.58 -3.84
C SER A 44 18.90 6.48 -2.36
N LEU A 45 19.83 6.02 -1.51
CA LEU A 45 19.59 5.98 -0.06
C LEU A 45 19.19 7.34 0.50
N LYS A 46 19.81 8.44 0.00
CA LYS A 46 19.50 9.80 0.42
C LYS A 46 18.06 10.19 0.05
N GLU A 47 17.61 9.87 -1.14
CA GLU A 47 16.24 10.12 -1.56
C GLU A 47 15.22 9.31 -0.73
N ILE A 48 15.55 8.07 -0.36
CA ILE A 48 14.73 7.28 0.58
C ILE A 48 14.64 7.93 1.95
N GLU A 49 15.73 8.47 2.49
CA GLU A 49 15.71 9.23 3.74
C GLU A 49 14.79 10.46 3.63
N ASP A 50 14.87 11.19 2.52
CA ASP A 50 14.04 12.36 2.26
C ASP A 50 12.55 11.97 2.12
N ILE A 51 12.24 10.86 1.45
CA ILE A 51 10.89 10.28 1.37
C ILE A 51 10.37 9.90 2.78
N ILE A 52 11.21 9.32 3.64
CA ILE A 52 10.82 8.99 5.00
C ILE A 52 10.51 10.26 5.82
N TYR A 53 11.35 11.29 5.76
CA TYR A 53 11.09 12.55 6.42
C TYR A 53 9.78 13.18 5.93
N TRP A 54 9.58 13.21 4.61
CA TRP A 54 8.33 13.68 4.02
C TRP A 54 7.12 12.85 4.50
N SER A 55 7.24 11.51 4.54
CA SER A 55 6.17 10.62 5.01
C SER A 55 5.81 10.86 6.47
N ILE A 56 6.80 11.07 7.34
CA ILE A 56 6.60 11.41 8.75
C ILE A 56 5.83 12.73 8.88
N ASP A 57 6.12 13.71 8.01
CA ASP A 57 5.41 14.99 8.02
C ASP A 57 3.99 14.88 7.46
N MET A 58 3.79 14.09 6.39
CA MET A 58 2.46 13.81 5.86
C MET A 58 1.57 13.08 6.87
N ASN A 59 2.12 12.17 7.66
CA ASN A 59 1.36 11.48 8.72
C ASN A 59 0.76 12.45 9.76
N LYS A 60 1.38 13.62 9.98
CA LYS A 60 0.83 14.67 10.87
C LYS A 60 -0.37 15.39 10.24
N LYS A 61 -0.47 15.39 8.91
CA LYS A 61 -1.54 16.05 8.13
C LYS A 61 -2.75 15.14 7.91
N ASN A 62 -2.62 13.83 8.13
CA ASN A 62 -3.71 12.89 8.02
C ASN A 62 -4.81 13.16 9.07
N SER A 63 -6.05 13.04 8.65
CA SER A 63 -7.24 13.14 9.50
C SER A 63 -8.29 12.10 9.10
N VAL A 64 -9.36 11.98 9.86
CA VAL A 64 -10.47 11.04 9.58
C VAL A 64 -11.10 11.28 8.20
N ASN A 65 -11.11 12.50 7.70
CA ASN A 65 -11.75 12.82 6.43
C ASN A 65 -10.74 13.11 5.30
N HIS A 66 -9.43 12.99 5.58
CA HIS A 66 -8.41 13.33 4.60
C HIS A 66 -7.12 12.57 4.86
N ILE A 67 -6.70 11.77 3.91
CA ILE A 67 -5.40 11.07 3.90
C ILE A 67 -4.49 11.75 2.90
N ALA A 68 -3.54 12.53 3.41
CA ALA A 68 -2.50 13.16 2.60
C ALA A 68 -1.50 12.13 2.07
N LYS A 69 -0.94 11.29 2.95
CA LYS A 69 -0.16 10.08 2.64
C LYS A 69 0.03 9.30 3.94
N PHE A 70 -0.18 7.99 3.93
CA PHE A 70 -0.08 7.14 5.10
C PHE A 70 0.84 5.96 4.79
N ASN A 71 2.15 6.19 4.81
CA ASN A 71 3.19 5.20 4.56
C ASN A 71 3.53 4.41 5.82
N LEU A 72 3.51 3.09 5.71
CA LEU A 72 3.72 2.16 6.81
C LEU A 72 4.76 1.11 6.46
N SER A 73 5.69 0.84 7.38
CA SER A 73 6.60 -0.30 7.34
C SER A 73 5.89 -1.57 7.78
N ILE A 74 6.16 -2.67 7.10
CA ILE A 74 5.73 -4.02 7.47
C ILE A 74 6.93 -4.75 8.06
N ILE A 75 6.85 -5.08 9.35
CA ILE A 75 7.90 -5.78 10.10
C ILE A 75 7.44 -7.21 10.38
N GLU A 76 8.23 -8.21 10.01
CA GLU A 76 7.96 -9.59 10.38
C GLU A 76 8.35 -9.83 11.85
N LYS A 77 7.40 -10.33 12.66
CA LYS A 77 7.61 -10.52 14.09
C LYS A 77 8.70 -11.56 14.40
N ALA A 78 8.77 -12.63 13.62
CA ALA A 78 9.72 -13.71 13.86
C ALA A 78 11.18 -13.28 13.67
N SER A 79 11.47 -12.49 12.64
CA SER A 79 12.82 -12.02 12.32
C SER A 79 13.14 -10.62 12.80
N GLN A 80 12.11 -9.84 13.19
CA GLN A 80 12.18 -8.41 13.50
C GLN A 80 12.71 -7.56 12.32
N LYS A 81 12.63 -8.09 11.10
CA LYS A 81 13.08 -7.39 9.88
C LYS A 81 11.93 -6.66 9.20
N LEU A 82 12.24 -5.52 8.61
CA LEU A 82 11.37 -4.88 7.64
C LEU A 82 11.33 -5.77 6.38
N ILE A 83 10.14 -6.22 6.03
CA ILE A 83 9.90 -7.09 4.87
C ILE A 83 9.12 -6.41 3.75
N GLY A 84 8.68 -5.17 3.96
CA GLY A 84 7.90 -4.44 2.98
C GLY A 84 7.32 -3.16 3.52
N TYR A 85 6.44 -2.59 2.72
CA TYR A 85 5.62 -1.44 3.10
C TYR A 85 4.20 -1.59 2.54
N CYS A 86 3.27 -0.86 3.15
CA CYS A 86 1.93 -0.62 2.62
C CYS A 86 1.49 0.79 2.99
N GLY A 87 0.43 1.26 2.36
CA GLY A 87 -0.06 2.59 2.67
C GLY A 87 -1.36 2.94 1.97
N LEU A 88 -1.83 4.14 2.32
CA LEU A 88 -2.98 4.81 1.70
C LEU A 88 -2.55 6.22 1.28
N GLY A 89 -3.04 6.69 0.15
CA GLY A 89 -2.79 8.05 -0.32
C GLY A 89 -3.69 8.42 -1.48
N PRO A 90 -3.65 9.67 -1.95
CA PRO A 90 -4.31 10.03 -3.20
C PRO A 90 -3.78 9.17 -4.34
N SER A 91 -4.65 8.81 -5.27
CA SER A 91 -4.23 8.20 -6.54
C SER A 91 -3.55 9.25 -7.41
N ASP A 92 -2.53 8.84 -8.17
CA ASP A 92 -1.77 9.75 -9.02
C ASP A 92 -2.58 10.24 -10.23
N PHE A 93 -3.56 9.46 -10.68
CA PHE A 93 -4.41 9.80 -11.84
C PHE A 93 -5.90 10.05 -11.45
N GLU A 94 -6.31 9.77 -10.22
CA GLU A 94 -7.65 10.05 -9.71
C GLU A 94 -7.59 10.67 -8.31
N LEU A 95 -7.21 11.94 -8.24
CA LEU A 95 -6.90 12.67 -7.01
C LEU A 95 -8.00 12.69 -5.94
N THR A 96 -9.25 12.39 -6.31
CA THR A 96 -10.39 12.31 -5.38
C THR A 96 -10.50 10.97 -4.67
N SER A 97 -9.78 9.95 -5.15
CA SER A 97 -9.81 8.60 -4.60
C SER A 97 -8.60 8.31 -3.72
N THR A 98 -8.84 7.54 -2.65
CA THR A 98 -7.75 7.00 -1.82
C THR A 98 -7.34 5.64 -2.33
N GLU A 99 -6.08 5.51 -2.66
CA GLU A 99 -5.47 4.29 -3.19
C GLU A 99 -4.71 3.51 -2.13
N LEU A 100 -4.91 2.20 -2.12
CA LEU A 100 -4.10 1.22 -1.39
C LEU A 100 -2.90 0.83 -2.24
N TYR A 101 -1.70 0.92 -1.68
CA TYR A 101 -0.48 0.43 -2.30
C TYR A 101 0.35 -0.39 -1.32
N TYR A 102 1.18 -1.29 -1.85
CA TYR A 102 2.10 -2.12 -1.05
C TYR A 102 3.20 -2.73 -1.93
N ALA A 103 4.33 -2.99 -1.32
CA ALA A 103 5.38 -3.84 -1.88
C ALA A 103 6.05 -4.64 -0.76
N LEU A 104 6.46 -5.88 -1.07
CA LEU A 104 7.18 -6.74 -0.16
C LEU A 104 8.46 -7.25 -0.81
N SER A 105 9.46 -7.54 0.00
CA SER A 105 10.69 -8.19 -0.42
C SER A 105 10.39 -9.52 -1.10
N HIS A 106 11.08 -9.80 -2.21
CA HIS A 106 10.82 -10.95 -3.08
C HIS A 106 10.87 -12.30 -2.33
N ASP A 107 11.79 -12.45 -1.38
CA ASP A 107 11.94 -13.65 -0.56
C ASP A 107 10.78 -13.92 0.40
N THR A 108 9.88 -12.94 0.57
CA THR A 108 8.68 -13.04 1.40
C THR A 108 7.38 -13.28 0.61
N TRP A 109 7.47 -13.31 -0.73
CA TRP A 109 6.31 -13.55 -1.59
C TRP A 109 5.73 -14.96 -1.42
N GLY A 110 4.44 -15.12 -1.73
CA GLY A 110 3.75 -16.40 -1.64
C GLY A 110 3.39 -16.87 -0.22
N LYS A 111 3.85 -16.16 0.83
CA LYS A 111 3.63 -16.51 2.24
C LYS A 111 2.37 -15.88 2.85
N GLY A 112 1.61 -15.09 2.06
CA GLY A 112 0.37 -14.44 2.50
C GLY A 112 0.56 -13.12 3.25
N TYR A 113 1.77 -12.63 3.43
CA TYR A 113 2.06 -11.40 4.17
C TYR A 113 1.42 -10.15 3.55
N ALA A 114 1.38 -10.03 2.22
CA ALA A 114 0.71 -8.92 1.55
C ALA A 114 -0.78 -8.87 1.93
N THR A 115 -1.48 -10.00 1.81
CA THR A 115 -2.91 -10.10 2.17
C THR A 115 -3.14 -9.80 3.64
N GLU A 116 -2.29 -10.30 4.54
CA GLU A 116 -2.39 -10.06 5.98
C GLU A 116 -2.21 -8.57 6.32
N ALA A 117 -1.15 -7.94 5.81
CA ALA A 117 -0.86 -6.54 6.06
C ALA A 117 -1.95 -5.62 5.50
N THR A 118 -2.34 -5.81 4.24
CA THR A 118 -3.33 -4.96 3.59
C THR A 118 -4.73 -5.18 4.13
N SER A 119 -5.11 -6.41 4.51
CA SER A 119 -6.39 -6.67 5.20
C SER A 119 -6.49 -5.91 6.53
N ALA A 120 -5.41 -5.91 7.32
CA ALA A 120 -5.37 -5.19 8.58
C ALA A 120 -5.45 -3.67 8.39
N LEU A 121 -4.78 -3.13 7.35
CA LEU A 121 -4.86 -1.71 6.99
C LEU A 121 -6.26 -1.33 6.50
N LEU A 122 -6.89 -2.15 5.66
CA LEU A 122 -8.28 -1.93 5.20
C LEU A 122 -9.28 -1.97 6.35
N GLN A 123 -9.12 -2.91 7.29
CA GLN A 123 -9.95 -2.97 8.49
C GLN A 123 -9.87 -1.66 9.29
N TYR A 124 -8.66 -1.12 9.46
CA TYR A 124 -8.44 0.16 10.12
C TYR A 124 -9.06 1.31 9.32
N ALA A 125 -8.84 1.34 8.01
CA ALA A 125 -9.36 2.38 7.13
C ALA A 125 -10.90 2.46 7.16
N PHE A 126 -11.58 1.33 7.06
CA PHE A 126 -13.04 1.29 7.04
C PHE A 126 -13.68 1.46 8.42
N SER A 127 -13.08 0.85 9.48
CA SER A 127 -13.72 0.83 10.80
C SER A 127 -13.35 2.03 11.67
N ILE A 128 -12.14 2.58 11.50
CA ILE A 128 -11.62 3.63 12.39
C ILE A 128 -11.49 4.97 11.67
N ILE A 129 -10.94 5.00 10.45
CA ILE A 129 -10.87 6.23 9.65
C ILE A 129 -12.24 6.59 9.07
N GLY A 130 -13.09 5.59 8.82
CA GLY A 130 -14.44 5.80 8.33
C GLY A 130 -14.52 5.97 6.80
N MET A 131 -13.53 5.46 6.07
CA MET A 131 -13.54 5.48 4.61
C MET A 131 -14.72 4.66 4.07
N GLU A 132 -15.31 5.11 2.96
CA GLU A 132 -16.42 4.40 2.29
C GLU A 132 -15.92 3.55 1.12
N THR A 133 -14.89 4.03 0.42
CA THR A 133 -14.29 3.33 -0.74
C THR A 133 -12.78 3.47 -0.74
N ILE A 134 -12.10 2.46 -1.24
CA ILE A 134 -10.66 2.44 -1.48
C ILE A 134 -10.42 1.82 -2.84
N ILE A 135 -9.48 2.37 -3.60
CA ILE A 135 -9.08 1.85 -4.91
C ILE A 135 -7.70 1.20 -4.84
N ALA A 136 -7.36 0.47 -5.88
CA ALA A 136 -6.01 -0.02 -6.13
C ALA A 136 -5.81 -0.19 -7.63
N SER A 137 -4.65 0.20 -8.12
CA SER A 137 -4.26 0.08 -9.51
C SER A 137 -3.12 -0.92 -9.66
N VAL A 138 -3.15 -1.74 -10.70
CA VAL A 138 -2.17 -2.81 -10.89
C VAL A 138 -1.95 -3.10 -12.37
N PHE A 139 -0.71 -3.30 -12.78
CA PHE A 139 -0.39 -3.77 -14.13
C PHE A 139 -0.98 -5.16 -14.39
N PRO A 140 -1.55 -5.40 -15.59
CA PRO A 140 -2.20 -6.67 -15.92
C PRO A 140 -1.28 -7.91 -15.80
N GLU A 141 0.03 -7.70 -15.91
CA GLU A 141 1.06 -8.74 -15.78
C GLU A 141 1.33 -9.12 -14.32
N ASN A 142 1.04 -8.24 -13.36
CA ASN A 142 1.25 -8.48 -11.93
C ASN A 142 0.15 -9.38 -11.33
N LYS A 143 0.09 -10.63 -11.81
CA LYS A 143 -0.91 -11.61 -11.38
C LYS A 143 -0.90 -11.85 -9.86
N LYS A 144 0.25 -11.68 -9.21
CA LYS A 144 0.36 -11.86 -7.75
C LYS A 144 -0.39 -10.74 -7.01
N SER A 145 -0.23 -9.49 -7.44
CA SER A 145 -0.97 -8.37 -6.85
C SER A 145 -2.46 -8.47 -7.13
N ILE A 146 -2.87 -8.82 -8.37
CA ILE A 146 -4.27 -9.06 -8.72
C ILE A 146 -4.89 -10.10 -7.77
N HIS A 147 -4.21 -11.23 -7.55
CA HIS A 147 -4.70 -12.26 -6.63
C HIS A 147 -4.85 -11.79 -5.18
N VAL A 148 -3.95 -10.91 -4.70
CA VAL A 148 -4.10 -10.29 -3.38
C VAL A 148 -5.35 -9.41 -3.33
N LEU A 149 -5.57 -8.55 -4.34
CA LEU A 149 -6.75 -7.68 -4.42
C LEU A 149 -8.06 -8.49 -4.45
N GLU A 150 -8.12 -9.55 -5.26
CA GLU A 150 -9.28 -10.46 -5.32
C GLU A 150 -9.55 -11.13 -3.96
N LYS A 151 -8.50 -11.62 -3.29
CA LYS A 151 -8.62 -12.19 -1.93
C LYS A 151 -9.16 -11.19 -0.92
N LEU A 152 -8.79 -9.93 -1.04
CA LEU A 152 -9.31 -8.86 -0.17
C LEU A 152 -10.76 -8.49 -0.49
N GLY A 153 -11.24 -8.79 -1.70
CA GLY A 153 -12.60 -8.50 -2.15
C GLY A 153 -12.70 -7.27 -3.05
N PHE A 154 -11.57 -6.76 -3.52
CA PHE A 154 -11.60 -5.74 -4.56
C PHE A 154 -12.27 -6.25 -5.82
N GLN A 155 -13.03 -5.40 -6.45
CA GLN A 155 -13.72 -5.67 -7.71
C GLN A 155 -13.05 -4.88 -8.83
N PHE A 156 -12.73 -5.57 -9.92
CA PHE A 156 -12.32 -4.91 -11.15
C PHE A 156 -13.41 -3.98 -11.65
N LYS A 157 -13.05 -2.77 -12.05
CA LYS A 157 -13.95 -1.77 -12.61
C LYS A 157 -13.68 -1.53 -14.08
N GLU A 158 -12.46 -1.16 -14.40
CA GLU A 158 -12.08 -0.80 -15.75
C GLU A 158 -10.55 -0.89 -15.94
N THR A 159 -10.13 -0.73 -17.18
CA THR A 159 -8.73 -0.51 -17.53
C THR A 159 -8.50 1.00 -17.68
N VAL A 160 -7.49 1.52 -17.02
CA VAL A 160 -7.12 2.95 -17.07
C VAL A 160 -6.73 3.32 -18.50
N GLN A 161 -7.40 4.32 -19.05
CA GLN A 161 -7.22 4.76 -20.45
C GLN A 161 -7.46 6.27 -20.58
N ASN A 162 -6.94 6.84 -21.66
CA ASN A 162 -7.14 8.25 -22.03
C ASN A 162 -6.56 9.24 -21.01
N LEU A 163 -5.45 8.87 -20.37
CA LEU A 163 -4.74 9.76 -19.48
C LEU A 163 -3.98 10.84 -20.24
N GLU A 164 -3.75 11.96 -19.56
CA GLU A 164 -2.84 13.00 -20.07
C GLU A 164 -1.43 12.44 -20.25
N LYS A 165 -0.66 13.03 -21.16
CA LYS A 165 0.70 12.57 -21.52
C LYS A 165 1.63 12.43 -20.32
N SER A 166 1.47 13.26 -19.31
CA SER A 166 2.23 13.24 -18.04
C SER A 166 1.93 12.02 -17.18
N LEU A 167 0.85 11.29 -17.45
CA LEU A 167 0.36 10.14 -16.67
C LEU A 167 0.33 8.85 -17.50
N HIS A 168 0.91 8.85 -18.70
CA HIS A 168 0.88 7.69 -19.60
C HIS A 168 1.53 6.43 -19.00
N GLU A 169 2.37 6.56 -18.00
CA GLU A 169 2.97 5.42 -17.27
C GLU A 169 1.92 4.56 -16.54
N TYR A 170 0.73 5.12 -16.28
CA TYR A 170 -0.40 4.41 -15.66
C TYR A 170 -1.38 3.83 -16.69
N GLU A 171 -1.21 4.13 -17.99
CA GLU A 171 -2.07 3.60 -19.05
C GLU A 171 -2.03 2.07 -19.10
N GLY A 172 -3.21 1.47 -19.22
CA GLY A 172 -3.37 0.01 -19.26
C GLY A 172 -3.41 -0.66 -17.90
N MET A 173 -3.18 0.05 -16.79
CA MET A 173 -3.37 -0.53 -15.46
C MET A 173 -4.83 -0.95 -15.24
N LEU A 174 -5.03 -2.03 -14.51
CA LEU A 174 -6.35 -2.48 -14.08
C LEU A 174 -6.74 -1.70 -12.83
N TYR A 175 -7.89 -1.05 -12.87
CA TYR A 175 -8.47 -0.30 -11.77
C TYR A 175 -9.43 -1.18 -10.98
N PHE A 176 -9.15 -1.32 -9.70
CA PHE A 176 -9.95 -2.08 -8.75
C PHE A 176 -10.51 -1.17 -7.66
N GLN A 177 -11.67 -1.51 -7.14
CA GLN A 177 -12.32 -0.79 -6.05
C GLN A 177 -12.93 -1.74 -5.04
N ILE A 178 -12.90 -1.35 -3.77
CA ILE A 178 -13.63 -2.02 -2.70
C ILE A 178 -14.40 -1.00 -1.88
N SER A 179 -15.68 -1.31 -1.56
CA SER A 179 -16.46 -0.54 -0.61
C SER A 179 -16.33 -1.12 0.80
N LYS A 180 -16.57 -0.27 1.80
CA LYS A 180 -16.67 -0.66 3.20
C LYS A 180 -17.67 -1.80 3.43
N GLU A 181 -18.86 -1.69 2.81
CA GLU A 181 -19.90 -2.69 2.92
C GLU A 181 -19.41 -4.06 2.43
N LEU A 182 -18.83 -4.10 1.23
CA LEU A 182 -18.33 -5.34 0.62
C LEU A 182 -17.20 -5.97 1.45
N PHE A 183 -16.29 -5.15 1.99
CA PHE A 183 -15.22 -5.62 2.84
C PHE A 183 -15.73 -6.25 4.14
N LEU A 184 -16.68 -5.57 4.82
CA LEU A 184 -17.23 -6.05 6.08
C LEU A 184 -18.09 -7.30 5.90
N GLN A 185 -18.87 -7.41 4.81
CA GLN A 185 -19.62 -8.63 4.47
C GLN A 185 -18.69 -9.84 4.31
N LYS A 186 -17.55 -9.66 3.64
CA LYS A 186 -16.57 -10.74 3.45
C LYS A 186 -15.86 -11.15 4.74
N ALA A 187 -15.71 -10.24 5.69
CA ALA A 187 -15.12 -10.52 7.00
C ALA A 187 -16.04 -11.39 7.90
N VAL A 188 -17.35 -11.28 7.72
CA VAL A 188 -18.36 -12.07 8.47
C VAL A 188 -18.46 -13.51 7.99
N LEU A 189 -18.05 -13.80 6.75
CA LEU A 189 -18.14 -15.13 6.12
C LEU A 189 -16.89 -16.00 6.34
N LYS A 190 -15.89 -15.51 7.07
CA LYS A 190 -14.67 -16.24 7.46
C LYS A 190 -14.68 -16.59 8.94
#